data_b8b70ea0fa260334d25d5aa745b7fc8c
#
_entry.id   b8b70ea0fa260334d25d5aa745b7fc8c
#
_cell.length_a   1.000
_cell.length_b   1.000
_cell.length_c   1.000
_cell.angle_alpha   90.00
_cell.angle_beta   90.00
_cell.angle_gamma   90.00
#
_symmetry.space_group_name_H-M   'P 1'
#
loop_
_entity.id
_entity.type
_entity.pdbx_description
1 polymer ?
#
loop_
_entity_poly.entity_id
_entity_poly.type
_entity_poly.pdbx_seq_one_letter_code
_entity_poly.pdbx_strand_id
1 'polypeptide(L)'
;MSVALVRRGRTAYRDDMTLTLDAPLVSTQWLADRLGADDLVVVDATVVFASTPQGSRPISGLDAYLVDGHVPGAVHGDLLEAFSDPAGRFGFPRPDLGAVARAAQELGIHDGSTVVVYDAALGQWAARLWWVLRAAGVERVAVLDGGLTAWRAEERPLATGHEDAPTTESLTVAERPGAWADRDEVAAVVAGTRDAALVCALSPHQFSGADGSGGHIPTSANLPFGSVIDRESRRFAGSDALTQRADEPGRVIVYCHAGVAAAGLALALVANGADDVAVYDGSLNEWASDPEAPLTTREASPVA
;
A
#
# COMPACT_ATOMS: atom_id res chain seq x y z
N MET A 1 34.56 19.26 46.92
CA MET A 1 34.94 19.44 45.51
C MET A 1 33.78 18.97 44.67
N SER A 2 33.04 19.93 44.15
CA SER A 2 31.80 19.68 43.38
C SER A 2 32.17 19.63 41.89
N VAL A 3 31.90 18.52 41.23
CA VAL A 3 32.14 18.36 39.79
C VAL A 3 30.89 18.81 39.05
N ALA A 4 30.98 19.97 38.43
CA ALA A 4 29.91 20.48 37.56
C ALA A 4 29.85 19.71 36.24
N LEU A 5 28.71 19.08 36.01
CA LEU A 5 28.40 18.37 34.73
C LEU A 5 28.13 19.45 33.68
N VAL A 6 29.07 19.64 32.75
CA VAL A 6 28.89 20.52 31.59
C VAL A 6 27.97 19.83 30.62
N ARG A 7 26.70 20.25 30.55
CA ARG A 7 25.79 19.95 29.45
C ARG A 7 26.32 20.65 28.21
N ARG A 8 26.92 19.91 27.29
CA ARG A 8 27.19 20.39 25.92
C ARG A 8 25.85 20.60 25.20
N GLY A 9 25.50 21.88 25.04
CA GLY A 9 24.38 22.26 24.18
C GLY A 9 24.60 21.75 22.74
N ARG A 10 23.71 20.90 22.26
CA ARG A 10 23.55 20.66 20.84
C ARG A 10 22.93 21.92 20.24
N THR A 11 23.76 22.77 19.64
CA THR A 11 23.28 23.83 18.72
C THR A 11 22.86 23.10 17.45
N ALA A 12 21.60 22.75 17.36
CA ALA A 12 21.01 22.27 16.13
C ALA A 12 20.88 23.48 15.19
N TYR A 13 21.67 23.47 14.15
CA TYR A 13 21.34 24.22 12.93
C TYR A 13 20.17 23.45 12.31
N ARG A 14 18.95 23.77 12.72
CA ARG A 14 17.73 23.26 12.10
C ARG A 14 17.46 24.17 10.92
N ASP A 15 17.92 23.77 9.74
CA ASP A 15 17.23 24.18 8.51
C ASP A 15 15.81 23.63 8.63
N ASP A 16 14.84 24.53 8.57
CA ASP A 16 13.42 24.24 8.43
C ASP A 16 13.18 23.65 7.01
N MET A 17 13.74 22.46 6.78
CA MET A 17 13.51 21.70 5.55
C MET A 17 12.15 21.00 5.70
N THR A 18 11.11 21.69 5.25
CA THR A 18 9.81 21.06 5.03
C THR A 18 10.04 19.74 4.30
N LEU A 19 9.58 18.63 4.90
CA LEU A 19 9.67 17.31 4.28
C LEU A 19 8.80 17.29 3.03
N THR A 20 9.41 17.43 1.85
CA THR A 20 8.70 17.34 0.57
C THR A 20 8.72 15.92 0.04
N LEU A 21 7.57 15.47 -0.41
CA LEU A 21 7.42 14.23 -1.17
C LEU A 21 7.14 14.61 -2.62
N ASP A 22 8.12 14.38 -3.49
CA ASP A 22 8.02 14.67 -4.93
C ASP A 22 7.36 13.51 -5.70
N ALA A 23 7.24 12.33 -5.06
CA ALA A 23 6.67 11.12 -5.64
C ALA A 23 6.06 10.21 -4.55
N PRO A 24 5.18 9.29 -4.93
CA PRO A 24 4.59 8.32 -4.00
C PRO A 24 5.57 7.21 -3.55
N LEU A 25 6.78 7.17 -4.12
CA LEU A 25 7.87 6.28 -3.74
C LEU A 25 9.07 7.09 -3.25
N VAL A 26 9.68 6.65 -2.14
CA VAL A 26 10.92 7.24 -1.61
C VAL A 26 12.02 6.19 -1.50
N SER A 27 13.27 6.60 -1.72
CA SER A 27 14.41 5.68 -1.57
C SER A 27 14.79 5.45 -0.10
N THR A 28 15.50 4.37 0.16
CA THR A 28 16.11 4.10 1.48
C THR A 28 17.07 5.21 1.92
N GLN A 29 17.75 5.86 0.97
CA GLN A 29 18.62 7.00 1.27
C GLN A 29 17.81 8.24 1.68
N TRP A 30 16.71 8.53 0.94
CA TRP A 30 15.82 9.63 1.31
C TRP A 30 15.31 9.50 2.74
N LEU A 31 14.87 8.28 3.11
CA LEU A 31 14.38 7.99 4.46
C LEU A 31 15.51 8.09 5.51
N ALA A 32 16.67 7.49 5.23
CA ALA A 32 17.80 7.50 6.17
C ALA A 32 18.28 8.92 6.53
N ASP A 33 18.31 9.83 5.53
CA ASP A 33 18.71 11.22 5.73
C ASP A 33 17.72 12.02 6.60
N ARG A 34 16.49 11.49 6.78
CA ARG A 34 15.38 12.18 7.45
C ARG A 34 14.88 11.50 8.71
N LEU A 35 15.43 10.35 9.08
CA LEU A 35 15.07 9.67 10.33
C LEU A 35 15.24 10.60 11.53
N GLY A 36 14.21 10.65 12.39
CA GLY A 36 14.17 11.52 13.57
C GLY A 36 13.77 12.97 13.28
N ALA A 37 13.29 13.29 12.06
CA ALA A 37 12.60 14.56 11.82
C ALA A 37 11.25 14.59 12.54
N ASP A 38 10.87 15.74 13.11
CA ASP A 38 9.70 15.86 14.01
C ASP A 38 8.37 15.48 13.32
N ASP A 39 8.21 15.82 12.03
CA ASP A 39 6.98 15.57 11.28
C ASP A 39 7.04 14.27 10.44
N LEU A 40 8.08 13.44 10.59
CA LEU A 40 8.20 12.17 9.89
C LEU A 40 7.62 11.04 10.74
N VAL A 41 6.61 10.36 10.19
CA VAL A 41 6.07 9.12 10.74
C VAL A 41 6.42 7.96 9.81
N VAL A 42 7.17 6.99 10.31
CA VAL A 42 7.52 5.77 9.56
C VAL A 42 6.66 4.63 10.05
N VAL A 43 5.98 3.92 9.14
CA VAL A 43 5.02 2.86 9.48
C VAL A 43 5.43 1.54 8.84
N ASP A 44 5.61 0.53 9.68
CA ASP A 44 5.75 -0.87 9.24
C ASP A 44 4.35 -1.50 9.08
N ALA A 45 3.96 -1.78 7.85
CA ALA A 45 2.69 -2.41 7.51
C ALA A 45 2.83 -3.90 7.17
N THR A 46 3.85 -4.57 7.72
CA THR A 46 4.16 -5.96 7.40
C THR A 46 3.01 -6.88 7.82
N VAL A 47 2.58 -7.71 6.87
CA VAL A 47 1.69 -8.85 7.09
C VAL A 47 2.48 -10.09 6.71
N VAL A 48 2.42 -11.10 7.56
CA VAL A 48 3.04 -12.41 7.33
C VAL A 48 1.98 -13.49 7.14
N PHE A 49 2.37 -14.64 6.61
CA PHE A 49 1.45 -15.74 6.40
C PHE A 49 1.76 -16.91 7.34
N ALA A 50 0.80 -17.26 8.17
CA ALA A 50 0.88 -18.44 9.03
C ALA A 50 0.32 -19.66 8.31
N SER A 51 1.06 -20.78 8.33
CA SER A 51 0.57 -22.07 7.86
C SER A 51 -0.42 -22.66 8.86
N THR A 52 -1.58 -23.07 8.37
CA THR A 52 -2.62 -23.73 9.18
C THR A 52 -3.04 -25.03 8.49
N PRO A 53 -3.72 -25.97 9.20
CA PRO A 53 -4.26 -27.19 8.57
C PRO A 53 -5.24 -26.91 7.40
N GLN A 54 -5.85 -25.72 7.39
CA GLN A 54 -6.80 -25.28 6.35
C GLN A 54 -6.12 -24.48 5.23
N GLY A 55 -4.80 -24.32 5.27
CA GLY A 55 -4.02 -23.54 4.30
C GLY A 55 -3.24 -22.40 4.96
N SER A 56 -2.87 -21.40 4.18
CA SER A 56 -2.14 -20.24 4.66
C SER A 56 -3.10 -19.08 4.94
N ARG A 57 -2.92 -18.40 6.07
CA ARG A 57 -3.70 -17.21 6.40
C ARG A 57 -2.79 -16.01 6.72
N PRO A 58 -3.21 -14.79 6.38
CA PRO A 58 -2.50 -13.59 6.80
C PRO A 58 -2.66 -13.38 8.31
N ILE A 59 -1.59 -12.94 8.94
CA ILE A 59 -1.54 -12.49 10.34
C ILE A 59 -0.70 -11.22 10.43
N SER A 60 -0.87 -10.45 11.51
CA SER A 60 -0.06 -9.27 11.78
C SER A 60 1.43 -9.59 11.80
N GLY A 61 2.24 -8.71 11.22
CA GLY A 61 3.70 -8.78 11.28
C GLY A 61 4.32 -8.27 12.58
N LEU A 62 3.51 -7.99 13.60
CA LEU A 62 3.97 -7.41 14.87
C LEU A 62 5.12 -8.21 15.51
N ASP A 63 5.04 -9.53 15.56
CA ASP A 63 6.10 -10.37 16.13
C ASP A 63 7.43 -10.21 15.36
N ALA A 64 7.38 -10.16 14.04
CA ALA A 64 8.56 -9.94 13.20
C ALA A 64 9.13 -8.53 13.41
N TYR A 65 8.27 -7.52 13.50
CA TYR A 65 8.66 -6.14 13.82
C TYR A 65 9.38 -6.06 15.17
N LEU A 66 8.84 -6.68 16.22
CA LEU A 66 9.41 -6.63 17.57
C LEU A 66 10.75 -7.39 17.71
N VAL A 67 10.90 -8.52 16.99
CA VAL A 67 11.98 -9.49 17.21
C VAL A 67 13.02 -9.45 16.09
N ASP A 68 12.59 -9.49 14.82
CA ASP A 68 13.51 -9.55 13.67
C ASP A 68 14.03 -8.18 13.26
N GLY A 69 13.40 -7.12 13.75
CA GLY A 69 13.82 -5.73 13.60
C GLY A 69 13.11 -4.96 12.50
N HIS A 70 13.07 -3.65 12.70
CA HIS A 70 12.37 -2.65 11.88
C HIS A 70 13.27 -1.42 11.64
N VAL A 71 12.86 -0.53 10.76
CA VAL A 71 13.52 0.77 10.54
C VAL A 71 13.47 1.58 11.85
N PRO A 72 14.59 2.13 12.36
CA PRO A 72 14.61 2.86 13.61
C PRO A 72 13.55 3.97 13.68
N GLY A 73 12.76 3.98 14.76
CA GLY A 73 11.67 4.93 14.96
C GLY A 73 10.39 4.63 14.18
N ALA A 74 10.34 3.52 13.46
CA ALA A 74 9.10 3.08 12.80
C ALA A 74 8.12 2.49 13.81
N VAL A 75 6.85 2.85 13.70
CA VAL A 75 5.74 2.26 14.45
C VAL A 75 5.06 1.15 13.64
N HIS A 76 4.47 0.16 14.29
CA HIS A 76 3.76 -0.92 13.60
C HIS A 76 2.30 -0.53 13.31
N GLY A 77 1.92 -0.54 12.04
CA GLY A 77 0.55 -0.30 11.57
C GLY A 77 -0.17 -1.62 11.27
N ASP A 78 -1.04 -2.07 12.15
CA ASP A 78 -1.80 -3.31 11.94
C ASP A 78 -2.84 -3.14 10.83
N LEU A 79 -2.50 -3.62 9.65
CA LEU A 79 -3.36 -3.51 8.47
C LEU A 79 -4.61 -4.40 8.57
N LEU A 80 -4.54 -5.50 9.32
CA LEU A 80 -5.63 -6.47 9.42
C LEU A 80 -6.73 -6.02 10.37
N GLU A 81 -6.36 -5.40 11.50
CA GLU A 81 -7.31 -5.02 12.54
C GLU A 81 -7.60 -3.51 12.54
N ALA A 82 -6.55 -2.67 12.41
CA ALA A 82 -6.72 -1.23 12.53
C ALA A 82 -7.11 -0.55 11.19
N PHE A 83 -6.60 -1.07 10.06
CA PHE A 83 -6.83 -0.49 8.72
C PHE A 83 -7.65 -1.38 7.80
N SER A 84 -8.47 -2.27 8.38
CA SER A 84 -9.50 -3.05 7.69
C SER A 84 -10.79 -3.02 8.49
N ASP A 85 -11.94 -3.16 7.80
CA ASP A 85 -13.24 -3.30 8.48
C ASP A 85 -13.42 -4.76 8.95
N PRO A 86 -13.43 -5.03 10.27
CA PRO A 86 -13.60 -6.40 10.78
C PRO A 86 -14.99 -6.99 10.49
N ALA A 87 -16.00 -6.15 10.18
CA ALA A 87 -17.34 -6.59 9.80
C ALA A 87 -17.47 -6.85 8.29
N GLY A 88 -16.47 -6.49 7.51
CA GLY A 88 -16.50 -6.64 6.05
C GLY A 88 -16.39 -8.10 5.61
N ARG A 89 -16.92 -8.40 4.40
CA ARG A 89 -17.10 -9.76 3.92
C ARG A 89 -16.02 -10.27 2.99
N PHE A 90 -15.24 -9.37 2.35
CA PHE A 90 -14.40 -9.69 1.20
C PHE A 90 -12.94 -9.23 1.42
N GLY A 91 -12.09 -10.15 1.87
CA GLY A 91 -10.65 -9.91 1.93
C GLY A 91 -10.23 -8.97 3.05
N PHE A 92 -9.75 -7.78 2.68
CA PHE A 92 -9.32 -6.72 3.59
C PHE A 92 -10.16 -5.47 3.33
N PRO A 93 -11.44 -5.45 3.76
CA PRO A 93 -12.36 -4.40 3.37
C PRO A 93 -11.91 -3.06 3.92
N ARG A 94 -12.08 -2.00 3.13
CA ARG A 94 -11.73 -0.65 3.54
C ARG A 94 -12.50 -0.25 4.81
N PRO A 95 -11.83 0.33 5.81
CA PRO A 95 -12.51 0.89 6.98
C PRO A 95 -13.23 2.18 6.64
N ASP A 96 -14.16 2.61 7.48
CA ASP A 96 -14.74 3.95 7.38
C ASP A 96 -13.71 5.04 7.72
N LEU A 97 -13.96 6.28 7.28
CA LEU A 97 -13.05 7.40 7.48
C LEU A 97 -12.73 7.67 8.96
N GLY A 98 -13.71 7.49 9.84
CA GLY A 98 -13.49 7.68 11.27
C GLY A 98 -12.58 6.61 11.87
N ALA A 99 -12.67 5.36 11.39
CA ALA A 99 -11.76 4.29 11.77
C ALA A 99 -10.33 4.57 11.25
N VAL A 100 -10.19 5.00 9.99
CA VAL A 100 -8.89 5.42 9.43
C VAL A 100 -8.26 6.54 10.26
N ALA A 101 -9.05 7.59 10.61
CA ALA A 101 -8.55 8.71 11.39
C ALA A 101 -8.03 8.25 12.76
N ARG A 102 -8.80 7.42 13.48
CA ARG A 102 -8.39 6.91 14.79
C ARG A 102 -7.12 6.06 14.69
N ALA A 103 -7.09 5.09 13.77
CA ALA A 103 -5.92 4.22 13.59
C ALA A 103 -4.67 5.02 13.19
N ALA A 104 -4.80 6.00 12.30
CA ALA A 104 -3.69 6.86 11.90
C ALA A 104 -3.19 7.74 13.06
N GLN A 105 -4.10 8.31 13.87
CA GLN A 105 -3.72 9.09 15.05
C GLN A 105 -3.00 8.24 16.11
N GLU A 106 -3.39 6.98 16.30
CA GLU A 106 -2.69 6.04 17.18
C GLU A 106 -1.26 5.75 16.73
N LEU A 107 -0.97 5.88 15.43
CA LEU A 107 0.39 5.80 14.87
C LEU A 107 1.15 7.13 14.90
N GLY A 108 0.57 8.18 15.44
CA GLY A 108 1.21 9.49 15.47
C GLY A 108 1.00 10.34 14.22
N ILE A 109 0.11 9.95 13.32
CA ILE A 109 -0.16 10.70 12.08
C ILE A 109 -1.13 11.85 12.38
N HIS A 110 -0.76 13.07 11.97
CA HIS A 110 -1.53 14.30 12.09
C HIS A 110 -1.46 15.13 10.79
N ASP A 111 -2.19 16.23 10.69
CA ASP A 111 -2.27 17.06 9.49
C ASP A 111 -0.89 17.57 9.00
N GLY A 112 0.08 17.72 9.91
CA GLY A 112 1.46 18.12 9.63
C GLY A 112 2.38 16.98 9.18
N SER A 113 2.00 15.72 9.34
CA SER A 113 2.89 14.58 9.15
C SER A 113 3.27 14.32 7.69
N THR A 114 4.51 13.89 7.49
CA THR A 114 4.96 13.18 6.29
C THR A 114 5.08 11.71 6.66
N VAL A 115 4.33 10.85 5.96
CA VAL A 115 4.23 9.43 6.29
C VAL A 115 5.02 8.61 5.27
N VAL A 116 5.87 7.69 5.76
CA VAL A 116 6.53 6.68 4.92
C VAL A 116 6.11 5.30 5.38
N VAL A 117 5.46 4.56 4.51
CA VAL A 117 4.99 3.20 4.79
C VAL A 117 5.92 2.20 4.13
N TYR A 118 6.25 1.11 4.81
CA TYR A 118 6.98 -0.02 4.21
C TYR A 118 6.44 -1.36 4.68
N ASP A 119 6.83 -2.43 4.01
CA ASP A 119 6.66 -3.80 4.48
C ASP A 119 7.93 -4.63 4.28
N ALA A 120 7.95 -5.84 4.83
CA ALA A 120 9.03 -6.80 4.67
C ALA A 120 8.80 -7.80 3.51
N ALA A 121 7.76 -7.59 2.70
CA ALA A 121 7.39 -8.47 1.59
C ALA A 121 7.79 -7.86 0.22
N LEU A 122 6.82 -7.65 -0.67
CA LEU A 122 7.02 -7.10 -2.01
C LEU A 122 6.52 -5.65 -2.15
N GLY A 123 6.15 -5.01 -1.06
CA GLY A 123 5.58 -3.66 -1.07
C GLY A 123 4.05 -3.60 -1.23
N GLN A 124 3.37 -4.74 -1.42
CA GLN A 124 1.91 -4.75 -1.59
C GLN A 124 1.13 -4.36 -0.35
N TRP A 125 1.63 -4.70 0.85
CA TRP A 125 0.98 -4.35 2.11
C TRP A 125 1.20 -2.87 2.44
N ALA A 126 2.41 -2.38 2.22
CA ALA A 126 2.72 -0.96 2.30
C ALA A 126 1.88 -0.14 1.31
N ALA A 127 1.76 -0.61 0.06
CA ALA A 127 0.92 0.03 -0.94
C ALA A 127 -0.58 0.01 -0.56
N ARG A 128 -1.05 -1.05 0.10
CA ARG A 128 -2.43 -1.11 0.62
C ARG A 128 -2.67 -0.06 1.69
N LEU A 129 -1.79 0.07 2.68
CA LEU A 129 -1.92 1.11 3.71
C LEU A 129 -1.78 2.51 3.11
N TRP A 130 -0.82 2.70 2.19
CA TRP A 130 -0.66 3.94 1.45
C TRP A 130 -1.95 4.34 0.72
N TRP A 131 -2.61 3.38 0.05
CA TRP A 131 -3.87 3.63 -0.65
C TRP A 131 -5.00 4.03 0.30
N VAL A 132 -5.15 3.32 1.43
CA VAL A 132 -6.15 3.62 2.47
C VAL A 132 -5.95 5.05 3.00
N LEU A 133 -4.72 5.41 3.37
CA LEU A 133 -4.39 6.75 3.88
C LEU A 133 -4.62 7.84 2.81
N ARG A 134 -4.14 7.60 1.59
CA ARG A 134 -4.34 8.52 0.46
C ARG A 134 -5.82 8.72 0.13
N ALA A 135 -6.60 7.64 0.12
CA ALA A 135 -8.05 7.69 -0.12
C ALA A 135 -8.81 8.42 0.99
N ALA A 136 -8.26 8.45 2.21
CA ALA A 136 -8.78 9.23 3.33
C ALA A 136 -8.29 10.69 3.35
N GLY A 137 -7.54 11.13 2.33
CA GLY A 137 -7.08 12.53 2.19
C GLY A 137 -5.72 12.84 2.81
N VAL A 138 -4.96 11.82 3.27
CA VAL A 138 -3.57 12.03 3.72
C VAL A 138 -2.69 12.25 2.49
N GLU A 139 -2.36 13.53 2.22
CA GLU A 139 -1.66 13.93 1.00
C GLU A 139 -0.17 13.56 1.03
N ARG A 140 0.48 13.72 2.19
CA ARG A 140 1.92 13.50 2.34
C ARG A 140 2.20 12.08 2.82
N VAL A 141 1.92 11.10 1.96
CA VAL A 141 2.19 9.68 2.22
C VAL A 141 2.92 9.06 1.04
N ALA A 142 3.99 8.32 1.32
CA ALA A 142 4.78 7.59 0.34
C ALA A 142 5.11 6.17 0.81
N VAL A 143 5.53 5.31 -0.11
CA VAL A 143 6.02 3.97 0.18
C VAL A 143 7.54 3.93 0.04
N LEU A 144 8.22 3.26 0.97
CA LEU A 144 9.66 2.99 0.89
C LEU A 144 9.92 1.97 -0.20
N ASP A 145 10.59 2.40 -1.27
CA ASP A 145 10.89 1.55 -2.43
C ASP A 145 11.89 0.44 -2.08
N GLY A 146 11.46 -0.81 -2.23
CA GLY A 146 12.19 -2.00 -1.81
C GLY A 146 11.96 -2.40 -0.34
N GLY A 147 11.25 -1.60 0.43
CA GLY A 147 10.83 -1.88 1.80
C GLY A 147 11.96 -2.26 2.76
N LEU A 148 11.64 -3.08 3.76
CA LEU A 148 12.63 -3.57 4.73
C LEU A 148 13.72 -4.46 4.09
N THR A 149 13.41 -5.11 2.98
CA THR A 149 14.38 -5.94 2.26
C THR A 149 15.53 -5.11 1.69
N ALA A 150 15.23 -4.01 1.00
CA ALA A 150 16.27 -3.11 0.49
C ALA A 150 17.03 -2.42 1.62
N TRP A 151 16.33 -2.00 2.70
CA TRP A 151 16.95 -1.42 3.88
C TRP A 151 18.00 -2.32 4.52
N ARG A 152 17.68 -3.62 4.66
CA ARG A 152 18.59 -4.65 5.18
C ARG A 152 19.74 -4.96 4.22
N ALA A 153 19.45 -5.05 2.93
CA ALA A 153 20.49 -5.33 1.91
C ALA A 153 21.54 -4.22 1.81
N GLU A 154 21.18 -2.99 2.18
CA GLU A 154 22.10 -1.86 2.30
C GLU A 154 22.79 -1.76 3.66
N GLU A 155 22.68 -2.80 4.50
CA GLU A 155 23.29 -2.88 5.84
C GLU A 155 22.92 -1.67 6.74
N ARG A 156 21.74 -1.10 6.56
CA ARG A 156 21.28 0.02 7.35
C ARG A 156 20.84 -0.41 8.76
N PRO A 157 20.92 0.48 9.76
CA PRO A 157 20.54 0.16 11.14
C PRO A 157 19.11 -0.38 11.27
N LEU A 158 18.93 -1.33 12.18
CA LEU A 158 17.63 -1.84 12.61
C LEU A 158 17.43 -1.55 14.09
N ALA A 159 16.19 -1.29 14.49
CA ALA A 159 15.74 -1.31 15.86
C ALA A 159 14.93 -2.58 16.15
N THR A 160 14.78 -2.96 17.40
CA THR A 160 13.94 -4.07 17.88
C THR A 160 13.17 -3.63 19.10
N GLY A 161 12.07 -4.32 19.41
CA GLY A 161 11.20 -3.94 20.51
C GLY A 161 10.09 -2.99 20.07
N HIS A 162 9.40 -2.40 21.00
CA HIS A 162 8.30 -1.48 20.74
C HIS A 162 8.82 -0.05 20.63
N GLU A 163 8.35 0.66 19.62
CA GLU A 163 8.53 2.11 19.48
C GLU A 163 7.21 2.80 19.83
N ASP A 164 7.29 3.79 20.71
CA ASP A 164 6.13 4.59 21.08
C ASP A 164 5.78 5.55 19.93
N ALA A 165 4.52 5.57 19.53
CA ALA A 165 4.03 6.57 18.58
C ALA A 165 4.13 7.98 19.21
N PRO A 166 4.52 8.99 18.43
CA PRO A 166 4.51 10.37 18.92
C PRO A 166 3.09 10.80 19.32
N THR A 167 2.98 11.63 20.34
CA THR A 167 1.69 12.22 20.71
C THR A 167 1.19 13.10 19.56
N THR A 168 -0.05 12.90 19.14
CA THR A 168 -0.61 13.59 17.99
C THR A 168 -1.58 14.68 18.33
N GLU A 169 -1.65 15.66 17.45
CA GLU A 169 -2.77 16.56 17.28
C GLU A 169 -3.87 15.88 16.44
N SER A 170 -4.89 16.65 16.04
CA SER A 170 -5.97 16.11 15.20
C SER A 170 -5.50 15.79 13.78
N LEU A 171 -6.07 14.73 13.20
CA LEU A 171 -5.97 14.41 11.78
C LEU A 171 -7.32 14.69 11.11
N THR A 172 -7.31 15.56 10.12
CA THR A 172 -8.46 15.83 9.26
C THR A 172 -8.49 14.82 8.12
N VAL A 173 -9.57 14.07 8.00
CA VAL A 173 -9.78 13.12 6.91
C VAL A 173 -10.98 13.54 6.05
N ALA A 174 -10.83 13.33 4.74
CA ALA A 174 -11.90 13.52 3.77
C ALA A 174 -11.73 12.50 2.65
N GLU A 175 -12.78 11.84 2.23
CA GLU A 175 -12.67 10.85 1.16
C GLU A 175 -12.19 11.53 -0.13
N ARG A 176 -11.13 10.98 -0.73
CA ARG A 176 -10.66 11.39 -2.07
C ARG A 176 -11.64 10.85 -3.11
N PRO A 177 -12.35 11.71 -3.84
CA PRO A 177 -13.31 11.26 -4.85
C PRO A 177 -12.62 10.37 -5.89
N GLY A 178 -13.24 9.26 -6.22
CA GLY A 178 -12.74 8.36 -7.25
C GLY A 178 -11.62 7.41 -6.84
N ALA A 179 -11.10 7.47 -5.61
CA ALA A 179 -10.05 6.56 -5.16
C ALA A 179 -10.52 5.09 -5.11
N TRP A 180 -11.78 4.88 -4.85
CA TRP A 180 -12.39 3.56 -4.81
C TRP A 180 -13.41 3.39 -5.95
N ALA A 181 -13.46 2.20 -6.52
CA ALA A 181 -14.56 1.73 -7.35
C ALA A 181 -15.37 0.71 -6.57
N ASP A 182 -16.68 0.75 -6.76
CA ASP A 182 -17.60 -0.25 -6.22
C ASP A 182 -18.00 -1.27 -7.30
N ARG A 183 -18.74 -2.29 -6.87
CA ARG A 183 -19.22 -3.36 -7.74
C ARG A 183 -20.12 -2.84 -8.87
N ASP A 184 -20.96 -1.83 -8.59
CA ASP A 184 -21.90 -1.30 -9.58
C ASP A 184 -21.14 -0.53 -10.68
N GLU A 185 -20.09 0.22 -10.31
CA GLU A 185 -19.20 0.87 -11.28
C GLU A 185 -18.52 -0.17 -12.19
N VAL A 186 -17.96 -1.23 -11.60
CA VAL A 186 -17.32 -2.31 -12.36
C VAL A 186 -18.33 -3.01 -13.30
N ALA A 187 -19.55 -3.28 -12.81
CA ALA A 187 -20.62 -3.86 -13.63
C ALA A 187 -21.01 -2.96 -14.81
N ALA A 188 -21.04 -1.64 -14.59
CA ALA A 188 -21.33 -0.68 -15.66
C ALA A 188 -20.22 -0.66 -16.74
N VAL A 189 -18.94 -0.85 -16.35
CA VAL A 189 -17.83 -0.99 -17.29
C VAL A 189 -17.97 -2.28 -18.11
N VAL A 190 -18.25 -3.40 -17.44
CA VAL A 190 -18.47 -4.71 -18.13
C VAL A 190 -19.64 -4.64 -19.11
N ALA A 191 -20.70 -3.91 -18.75
CA ALA A 191 -21.86 -3.69 -19.62
C ALA A 191 -21.62 -2.67 -20.75
N GLY A 192 -20.47 -1.98 -20.79
CA GLY A 192 -20.14 -0.94 -21.77
C GLY A 192 -20.92 0.37 -21.60
N THR A 193 -21.51 0.61 -20.44
CA THR A 193 -22.26 1.84 -20.10
C THR A 193 -21.41 2.87 -19.35
N ARG A 194 -20.22 2.51 -18.89
CA ARG A 194 -19.21 3.38 -18.33
C ARG A 194 -17.87 3.17 -19.00
N ASP A 195 -17.22 4.28 -19.34
CA ASP A 195 -15.89 4.27 -19.92
C ASP A 195 -14.83 4.24 -18.80
N ALA A 196 -14.18 3.11 -18.66
CA ALA A 196 -13.02 2.90 -17.79
C ALA A 196 -12.29 1.61 -18.21
N ALA A 197 -10.99 1.56 -17.97
CA ALA A 197 -10.20 0.34 -18.16
C ALA A 197 -10.21 -0.51 -16.90
N LEU A 198 -10.57 -1.80 -17.03
CA LEU A 198 -10.40 -2.77 -15.95
C LEU A 198 -9.04 -3.44 -16.05
N VAL A 199 -8.25 -3.43 -14.98
CA VAL A 199 -6.91 -4.04 -14.96
C VAL A 199 -6.80 -5.01 -13.77
N CYS A 200 -6.54 -6.27 -14.11
CA CYS A 200 -6.33 -7.34 -13.13
C CYS A 200 -4.86 -7.42 -12.72
N ALA A 201 -4.58 -7.29 -11.43
CA ALA A 201 -3.23 -7.32 -10.87
C ALA A 201 -2.74 -8.74 -10.52
N LEU A 202 -3.51 -9.78 -10.80
CA LEU A 202 -3.17 -11.17 -10.52
C LEU A 202 -2.19 -11.74 -11.55
N SER A 203 -1.51 -12.84 -11.18
CA SER A 203 -0.63 -13.55 -12.10
C SER A 203 -1.40 -14.06 -13.33
N PRO A 204 -0.74 -14.28 -14.49
CA PRO A 204 -1.39 -14.83 -15.68
C PRO A 204 -2.08 -16.18 -15.42
N HIS A 205 -1.52 -17.01 -14.56
CA HIS A 205 -2.10 -18.30 -14.15
C HIS A 205 -3.43 -18.13 -13.43
N GLN A 206 -3.51 -17.16 -12.50
CA GLN A 206 -4.76 -16.83 -11.80
C GLN A 206 -5.76 -16.12 -12.73
N PHE A 207 -5.29 -15.18 -13.56
CA PHE A 207 -6.12 -14.46 -14.52
C PHE A 207 -6.83 -15.40 -15.50
N SER A 208 -6.13 -16.43 -15.97
CA SER A 208 -6.71 -17.43 -16.90
C SER A 208 -7.67 -18.41 -16.22
N GLY A 209 -7.74 -18.42 -14.88
CA GLY A 209 -8.51 -19.41 -14.14
C GLY A 209 -7.87 -20.80 -14.05
N ALA A 210 -6.61 -20.94 -14.47
CA ALA A 210 -5.87 -22.20 -14.44
C ALA A 210 -5.61 -22.70 -13.02
N ASP A 211 -5.71 -21.84 -12.01
CA ASP A 211 -5.64 -22.16 -10.59
C ASP A 211 -6.99 -22.61 -10.00
N GLY A 212 -8.05 -22.64 -10.80
CA GLY A 212 -9.41 -23.00 -10.36
C GLY A 212 -10.21 -21.82 -9.76
N SER A 213 -9.70 -20.59 -9.80
CA SER A 213 -10.38 -19.38 -9.29
C SER A 213 -11.57 -18.91 -10.14
N GLY A 214 -11.80 -19.49 -11.30
CA GLY A 214 -12.86 -19.10 -12.24
C GLY A 214 -12.45 -18.02 -13.24
N GLY A 215 -11.22 -17.48 -13.17
CA GLY A 215 -10.68 -16.53 -14.12
C GLY A 215 -10.77 -15.06 -13.69
N HIS A 216 -11.21 -14.20 -14.60
CA HIS A 216 -11.19 -12.74 -14.39
C HIS A 216 -12.51 -12.07 -14.80
N ILE A 217 -12.71 -10.83 -14.37
CA ILE A 217 -13.85 -10.00 -14.77
C ILE A 217 -13.74 -9.71 -16.28
N PRO A 218 -14.81 -9.88 -17.08
CA PRO A 218 -14.77 -9.63 -18.52
C PRO A 218 -14.25 -8.23 -18.87
N THR A 219 -13.69 -8.09 -20.06
CA THR A 219 -13.07 -6.87 -20.60
C THR A 219 -11.78 -6.43 -19.92
N SER A 220 -11.33 -7.14 -18.88
CA SER A 220 -10.10 -6.77 -18.15
C SER A 220 -8.84 -7.09 -18.96
N ALA A 221 -7.87 -6.16 -18.89
CA ALA A 221 -6.47 -6.45 -19.20
C ALA A 221 -5.77 -7.11 -18.00
N ASN A 222 -4.69 -7.84 -18.23
CA ASN A 222 -3.85 -8.39 -17.18
C ASN A 222 -2.51 -7.64 -17.09
N LEU A 223 -2.28 -6.96 -15.98
CA LEU A 223 -1.00 -6.37 -15.63
C LEU A 223 -0.62 -6.86 -14.21
N PRO A 224 0.11 -7.97 -14.10
CA PRO A 224 0.39 -8.59 -12.81
C PRO A 224 1.22 -7.68 -11.91
N PHE A 225 0.82 -7.50 -10.65
CA PHE A 225 1.62 -6.74 -9.68
C PHE A 225 3.07 -7.26 -9.59
N GLY A 226 3.27 -8.58 -9.63
CA GLY A 226 4.61 -9.17 -9.61
C GLY A 226 5.48 -8.83 -10.83
N SER A 227 4.92 -8.29 -11.93
CA SER A 227 5.68 -7.87 -13.11
C SER A 227 6.21 -6.43 -13.01
N VAL A 228 5.71 -5.66 -12.05
CA VAL A 228 6.16 -4.28 -11.78
C VAL A 228 7.08 -4.20 -10.56
N ILE A 229 7.55 -5.35 -10.08
CA ILE A 229 8.52 -5.46 -8.98
C ILE A 229 9.75 -6.18 -9.48
N ASP A 230 10.92 -5.58 -9.29
CA ASP A 230 12.20 -6.28 -9.46
C ASP A 230 12.37 -7.34 -8.37
N ARG A 231 12.61 -8.59 -8.78
CA ARG A 231 12.60 -9.72 -7.85
C ARG A 231 13.79 -9.75 -6.89
N GLU A 232 14.90 -9.16 -7.28
CA GLU A 232 16.14 -9.15 -6.48
C GLU A 232 16.14 -8.00 -5.48
N SER A 233 15.92 -6.79 -5.98
CA SER A 233 15.95 -5.58 -5.15
C SER A 233 14.64 -5.32 -4.41
N ARG A 234 13.52 -5.99 -4.78
CA ARG A 234 12.16 -5.75 -4.30
C ARG A 234 11.64 -4.34 -4.58
N ARG A 235 12.31 -3.59 -5.43
CA ARG A 235 11.92 -2.24 -5.83
C ARG A 235 10.89 -2.26 -6.93
N PHE A 236 10.11 -1.21 -6.97
CA PHE A 236 9.21 -0.98 -8.09
C PHE A 236 10.03 -0.78 -9.37
N ALA A 237 9.72 -1.56 -10.38
CA ALA A 237 10.36 -1.52 -11.68
C ALA A 237 9.39 -1.04 -12.75
N GLY A 238 9.86 -0.17 -13.63
CA GLY A 238 9.11 0.20 -14.82
C GLY A 238 9.01 -0.99 -15.78
N SER A 239 7.94 -1.01 -16.56
CA SER A 239 7.80 -1.90 -17.74
C SER A 239 7.08 -1.15 -18.84
N ASP A 240 7.29 -1.55 -20.09
CA ASP A 240 6.61 -0.92 -21.24
C ASP A 240 5.08 -0.98 -21.06
N ALA A 241 4.55 -2.12 -20.60
CA ALA A 241 3.12 -2.30 -20.36
C ALA A 241 2.60 -1.39 -19.23
N LEU A 242 3.39 -1.15 -18.16
CA LEU A 242 3.04 -0.22 -17.10
C LEU A 242 3.03 1.22 -17.61
N THR A 243 4.08 1.62 -18.33
CA THR A 243 4.19 2.97 -18.91
C THR A 243 3.06 3.22 -19.91
N GLN A 244 2.81 2.28 -20.83
CA GLN A 244 1.72 2.38 -21.78
C GLN A 244 0.37 2.55 -21.08
N ARG A 245 0.10 1.74 -20.05
CA ARG A 245 -1.16 1.84 -19.30
C ARG A 245 -1.29 3.14 -18.53
N ALA A 246 -0.19 3.67 -17.99
CA ALA A 246 -0.18 4.94 -17.27
C ALA A 246 -0.40 6.15 -18.21
N ASP A 247 0.11 6.06 -19.45
CA ASP A 247 0.00 7.12 -20.47
C ASP A 247 -1.37 7.13 -21.15
N GLU A 248 -2.13 6.01 -21.08
CA GLU A 248 -3.47 5.97 -21.67
C GLU A 248 -4.45 6.83 -20.86
N PRO A 249 -5.15 7.78 -21.51
CA PRO A 249 -6.08 8.66 -20.82
C PRO A 249 -7.32 7.91 -20.31
N GLY A 250 -7.92 8.43 -19.26
CA GLY A 250 -9.16 7.94 -18.71
C GLY A 250 -9.00 7.16 -17.41
N ARG A 251 -10.13 6.73 -16.87
CA ARG A 251 -10.19 6.04 -15.57
C ARG A 251 -9.66 4.61 -15.68
N VAL A 252 -8.78 4.25 -14.76
CA VAL A 252 -8.24 2.88 -14.60
C VAL A 252 -8.75 2.30 -13.28
N ILE A 253 -9.50 1.22 -13.35
CA ILE A 253 -9.96 0.49 -12.16
C ILE A 253 -9.12 -0.78 -12.02
N VAL A 254 -8.34 -0.85 -10.94
CA VAL A 254 -7.47 -1.98 -10.65
C VAL A 254 -8.14 -2.91 -9.64
N TYR A 255 -8.06 -4.22 -9.89
CA TYR A 255 -8.56 -5.23 -8.96
C TYR A 255 -7.62 -6.44 -8.89
N CYS A 256 -7.81 -7.28 -7.84
CA CYS A 256 -7.13 -8.56 -7.69
C CYS A 256 -8.07 -9.59 -7.06
N HIS A 257 -7.67 -10.34 -6.04
CA HIS A 257 -8.60 -11.14 -5.21
C HIS A 257 -9.28 -10.33 -4.11
N ALA A 258 -8.52 -9.49 -3.40
CA ALA A 258 -8.93 -8.84 -2.15
C ALA A 258 -8.32 -7.43 -1.97
N GLY A 259 -8.08 -6.69 -3.05
CA GLY A 259 -7.65 -5.29 -3.03
C GLY A 259 -6.19 -5.01 -2.67
N VAL A 260 -5.37 -6.02 -2.29
CA VAL A 260 -3.99 -5.81 -1.83
C VAL A 260 -3.01 -5.68 -3.01
N ALA A 261 -2.91 -6.69 -3.87
CA ALA A 261 -2.07 -6.60 -5.08
C ALA A 261 -2.56 -5.50 -6.03
N ALA A 262 -3.86 -5.22 -6.02
CA ALA A 262 -4.47 -4.10 -6.74
C ALA A 262 -3.92 -2.75 -6.24
N ALA A 263 -3.81 -2.54 -4.94
CA ALA A 263 -3.22 -1.33 -4.39
C ALA A 263 -1.72 -1.19 -4.77
N GLY A 264 -0.99 -2.31 -4.83
CA GLY A 264 0.40 -2.33 -5.32
C GLY A 264 0.52 -1.88 -6.77
N LEU A 265 -0.35 -2.39 -7.65
CA LEU A 265 -0.38 -1.96 -9.04
C LEU A 265 -0.89 -0.51 -9.19
N ALA A 266 -1.87 -0.09 -8.39
CA ALA A 266 -2.34 1.28 -8.36
C ALA A 266 -1.23 2.27 -7.98
N LEU A 267 -0.42 1.93 -6.95
CA LEU A 267 0.77 2.70 -6.60
C LEU A 267 1.76 2.80 -7.77
N ALA A 268 2.04 1.69 -8.45
CA ALA A 268 2.93 1.68 -9.61
C ALA A 268 2.40 2.57 -10.74
N LEU A 269 1.10 2.53 -11.05
CA LEU A 269 0.46 3.38 -12.06
C LEU A 269 0.57 4.86 -11.69
N VAL A 270 0.23 5.23 -10.44
CA VAL A 270 0.34 6.61 -9.96
C VAL A 270 1.80 7.09 -9.98
N ALA A 271 2.77 6.24 -9.62
CA ALA A 271 4.19 6.56 -9.68
C ALA A 271 4.70 6.77 -11.12
N ASN A 272 4.01 6.21 -12.12
CA ASN A 272 4.29 6.40 -13.54
C ASN A 272 3.39 7.46 -14.20
N GLY A 273 2.68 8.28 -13.43
CA GLY A 273 1.96 9.44 -13.92
C GLY A 273 0.49 9.23 -14.28
N ALA A 274 -0.10 8.07 -13.94
CA ALA A 274 -1.54 7.89 -14.14
C ALA A 274 -2.34 8.75 -13.16
N ASP A 275 -3.27 9.56 -13.67
CA ASP A 275 -4.01 10.56 -12.89
C ASP A 275 -5.30 10.01 -12.25
N ASP A 276 -6.08 9.20 -12.98
CA ASP A 276 -7.39 8.68 -12.54
C ASP A 276 -7.33 7.16 -12.33
N VAL A 277 -6.78 6.77 -11.18
CA VAL A 277 -6.67 5.37 -10.76
C VAL A 277 -7.62 5.11 -9.59
N ALA A 278 -8.37 4.02 -9.68
CA ALA A 278 -9.21 3.52 -8.60
C ALA A 278 -8.88 2.07 -8.25
N VAL A 279 -9.07 1.71 -7.00
CA VAL A 279 -9.04 0.31 -6.58
C VAL A 279 -10.47 -0.19 -6.36
N TYR A 280 -10.82 -1.30 -7.04
CA TYR A 280 -12.02 -2.06 -6.71
C TYR A 280 -11.72 -2.93 -5.49
N ASP A 281 -12.18 -2.47 -4.32
CA ASP A 281 -11.79 -3.01 -3.02
C ASP A 281 -12.18 -4.47 -2.84
N GLY A 282 -13.45 -4.81 -3.06
CA GLY A 282 -13.96 -6.18 -2.95
C GLY A 282 -13.38 -7.15 -3.98
N SER A 283 -12.90 -6.63 -5.10
CA SER A 283 -12.17 -7.38 -6.12
C SER A 283 -12.92 -8.65 -6.58
N LEU A 284 -12.19 -9.71 -6.98
CA LEU A 284 -12.81 -10.98 -7.37
C LEU A 284 -13.58 -11.68 -6.25
N ASN A 285 -13.19 -11.49 -4.99
CA ASN A 285 -13.90 -12.10 -3.86
C ASN A 285 -15.35 -11.58 -3.77
N GLU A 286 -15.55 -10.28 -4.01
CA GLU A 286 -16.88 -9.70 -4.06
C GLU A 286 -17.58 -10.03 -5.38
N TRP A 287 -16.91 -9.85 -6.51
CA TRP A 287 -17.49 -10.08 -7.82
C TRP A 287 -18.03 -11.52 -7.96
N ALA A 288 -17.20 -12.51 -7.62
CA ALA A 288 -17.55 -13.92 -7.72
C ALA A 288 -18.51 -14.42 -6.62
N SER A 289 -18.83 -13.58 -5.62
CA SER A 289 -19.86 -13.92 -4.63
C SER A 289 -21.27 -13.91 -5.19
N ASP A 290 -21.48 -13.27 -6.33
CA ASP A 290 -22.71 -13.31 -7.10
C ASP A 290 -22.58 -14.40 -8.19
N PRO A 291 -23.35 -15.48 -8.13
CA PRO A 291 -23.26 -16.57 -9.10
C PRO A 291 -23.68 -16.16 -10.53
N GLU A 292 -24.39 -15.03 -10.66
CA GLU A 292 -24.79 -14.49 -11.97
C GLU A 292 -23.74 -13.55 -12.55
N ALA A 293 -22.72 -13.14 -11.77
CA ALA A 293 -21.66 -12.26 -12.27
C ALA A 293 -20.77 -13.01 -13.28
N PRO A 294 -20.58 -12.47 -14.48
CA PRO A 294 -19.79 -13.17 -15.50
C PRO A 294 -18.32 -13.22 -15.15
N LEU A 295 -17.69 -14.36 -15.41
CA LEU A 295 -16.24 -14.55 -15.37
C LEU A 295 -15.74 -15.06 -16.72
N THR A 296 -14.51 -14.73 -17.05
CA THR A 296 -13.82 -15.19 -18.27
C THR A 296 -12.57 -15.98 -17.89
N THR A 297 -12.40 -17.14 -18.52
CA THR A 297 -11.24 -18.05 -18.34
C THR A 297 -10.26 -17.99 -19.52
N ARG A 298 -10.38 -17.00 -20.41
CA ARG A 298 -9.56 -16.89 -21.62
C ARG A 298 -8.12 -16.51 -21.26
N GLU A 299 -7.14 -17.12 -21.95
CA GLU A 299 -5.75 -16.68 -21.86
C GLU A 299 -5.64 -15.16 -22.11
N ALA A 300 -4.80 -14.50 -21.32
CA ALA A 300 -4.53 -13.08 -21.48
C ALA A 300 -4.05 -12.81 -22.90
N SER A 301 -4.78 -12.01 -23.67
CA SER A 301 -4.15 -11.34 -24.81
C SER A 301 -3.08 -10.41 -24.22
N PRO A 302 -1.83 -10.47 -24.69
CA PRO A 302 -0.84 -9.49 -24.27
C PRO A 302 -1.42 -8.10 -24.55
N VAL A 303 -1.18 -7.17 -23.63
CA VAL A 303 -1.48 -5.75 -23.85
C VAL A 303 -0.78 -5.37 -25.15
N ALA A 304 -1.54 -4.98 -26.16
CA ALA A 304 -1.03 -4.59 -27.47
C ALA A 304 -0.31 -3.26 -27.39
#